data_fa9cb5dfd216f568488df806f86468f6
#
_entry.id   fa9cb5dfd216f568488df806f86468f6
#
_cell.length_a   1.000
_cell.length_b   1.000
_cell.length_c   1.000
_cell.angle_alpha   90.00
_cell.angle_beta   90.00
_cell.angle_gamma   90.00
#
_symmetry.space_group_name_H-M   'P 1'
#
loop_
_entity.id
_entity.type
_entity.pdbx_description
1 polymer ?
#
loop_
_entity_poly.entity_id
_entity_poly.type
_entity_poly.pdbx_seq_one_letter_code
_entity_poly.pdbx_strand_id
1 'polypeptide(L)'
;MSTPTLATLRANHNGVLTCPRPQPGPAVRLVCFAHSGGNPRMYQNWVDKLAPEIELWWVTLPGRGQRWRERHADRWEPLIDDITAALVAHVPWPMALFGHSLGGLIAFDVARRLTEEQAPPNHLFVSARAHPRREFALDLPEDDIDLLRLVDTVYAGVPAQILESPELARHFAPTLRADLALGADYRYRPGRLTTPITALGGVDDPMTPVEELDAWRDCTTAATRWRQFPGGHFYLEQSEAGVLRTIRRTLLRSTGKE
;
A
#
# COMPACT_ATOMS: atom_id res chain seq x y z
N MET A 1 -15.36 -27.93 -20.80
CA MET A 1 -15.01 -26.91 -19.79
C MET A 1 -13.58 -27.18 -19.37
N SER A 2 -12.61 -26.44 -19.94
CA SER A 2 -11.18 -26.63 -19.66
C SER A 2 -10.86 -26.01 -18.34
N THR A 3 -10.31 -26.79 -17.42
CA THR A 3 -9.77 -26.35 -16.13
C THR A 3 -8.66 -25.31 -16.41
N PRO A 4 -8.68 -24.12 -15.79
CA PRO A 4 -7.58 -23.16 -15.98
C PRO A 4 -6.30 -23.76 -15.39
N THR A 5 -5.32 -23.94 -16.25
CA THR A 5 -4.00 -24.43 -15.90
C THR A 5 -3.36 -23.43 -14.91
N LEU A 6 -2.68 -23.91 -13.87
CA LEU A 6 -1.88 -23.17 -12.87
C LEU A 6 -0.81 -22.22 -13.46
N ALA A 7 -0.66 -22.18 -14.76
CA ALA A 7 0.28 -21.35 -15.50
C ALA A 7 -0.11 -19.86 -15.60
N THR A 8 -1.25 -19.42 -15.03
CA THR A 8 -1.74 -18.06 -15.19
C THR A 8 -1.53 -17.14 -13.97
N LEU A 9 -0.86 -17.63 -12.94
CA LEU A 9 -0.34 -16.74 -11.90
C LEU A 9 0.92 -16.08 -12.48
N ARG A 10 0.76 -14.88 -13.03
CA ARG A 10 1.90 -14.04 -13.38
C ARG A 10 2.54 -13.51 -12.09
N ALA A 11 3.18 -14.41 -11.32
CA ALA A 11 4.15 -14.02 -10.32
C ALA A 11 5.40 -13.59 -11.09
N ASN A 12 5.71 -12.31 -11.06
CA ASN A 12 6.82 -11.77 -11.82
C ASN A 12 7.96 -11.38 -10.88
N HIS A 13 9.17 -11.54 -11.40
CA HIS A 13 10.41 -11.03 -10.86
C HIS A 13 10.61 -11.33 -9.36
N ASN A 14 11.09 -12.53 -9.04
CA ASN A 14 11.41 -12.98 -7.67
C ASN A 14 10.27 -12.83 -6.64
N GLY A 15 9.00 -12.85 -7.10
CA GLY A 15 7.85 -12.75 -6.21
C GLY A 15 7.50 -11.34 -5.72
N VAL A 16 8.17 -10.28 -6.24
CA VAL A 16 7.87 -8.88 -5.89
C VAL A 16 6.44 -8.52 -6.25
N LEU A 17 5.99 -8.90 -7.45
CA LEU A 17 4.66 -8.58 -7.97
C LEU A 17 3.79 -9.81 -8.13
N THR A 18 2.51 -9.67 -7.82
CA THR A 18 1.49 -10.70 -8.07
C THR A 18 0.25 -10.07 -8.66
N CYS A 19 -0.23 -10.61 -9.79
CA CYS A 19 -1.58 -10.41 -10.30
C CYS A 19 -2.39 -11.68 -10.03
N PRO A 20 -3.29 -11.70 -9.05
CA PRO A 20 -4.01 -12.93 -8.69
C PRO A 20 -5.02 -13.36 -9.75
N ARG A 21 -5.54 -12.40 -10.53
CA ARG A 21 -6.53 -12.66 -11.58
C ARG A 21 -6.33 -11.70 -12.75
N PRO A 22 -5.51 -12.08 -13.76
CA PRO A 22 -5.34 -11.29 -14.97
C PRO A 22 -6.66 -11.05 -15.71
N GLN A 23 -6.87 -9.83 -16.21
CA GLN A 23 -8.05 -9.43 -16.96
C GLN A 23 -7.72 -9.25 -18.45
N PRO A 24 -8.62 -9.66 -19.36
CA PRO A 24 -8.46 -9.40 -20.77
C PRO A 24 -8.82 -7.93 -21.10
N GLY A 25 -7.83 -7.04 -21.13
CA GLY A 25 -8.03 -5.63 -21.50
C GLY A 25 -8.66 -4.76 -20.42
N PRO A 26 -8.11 -4.74 -19.19
CA PRO A 26 -8.59 -3.85 -18.15
C PRO A 26 -8.36 -2.38 -18.54
N ALA A 27 -9.23 -1.49 -18.07
CA ALA A 27 -9.06 -0.05 -18.29
C ALA A 27 -7.83 0.51 -17.56
N VAL A 28 -7.51 -0.06 -16.39
CA VAL A 28 -6.37 0.36 -15.55
C VAL A 28 -5.90 -0.78 -14.65
N ARG A 29 -4.62 -0.79 -14.27
CA ARG A 29 -4.02 -1.68 -13.27
C ARG A 29 -3.89 -0.92 -11.97
N LEU A 30 -4.42 -1.48 -10.88
CA LEU A 30 -4.27 -0.94 -9.53
C LEU A 30 -3.23 -1.77 -8.78
N VAL A 31 -2.09 -1.15 -8.47
CA VAL A 31 -1.02 -1.79 -7.70
C VAL A 31 -1.15 -1.41 -6.23
N CYS A 32 -1.28 -2.40 -5.36
CA CYS A 32 -1.56 -2.23 -3.94
C CYS A 32 -0.35 -2.55 -3.06
N PHE A 33 -0.12 -1.70 -2.04
CA PHE A 33 0.96 -1.78 -1.07
C PHE A 33 0.39 -1.90 0.34
N ALA A 34 0.76 -2.95 1.06
CA ALA A 34 0.25 -3.22 2.41
C ALA A 34 0.91 -2.31 3.48
N HIS A 35 0.27 -2.24 4.65
CA HIS A 35 0.81 -1.58 5.85
C HIS A 35 1.99 -2.34 6.48
N SER A 36 2.63 -1.76 7.50
CA SER A 36 3.70 -2.41 8.28
C SER A 36 3.24 -3.74 8.88
N GLY A 37 4.03 -4.79 8.73
CA GLY A 37 3.68 -6.16 9.14
C GLY A 37 2.62 -6.83 8.26
N GLY A 38 1.98 -6.09 7.34
CA GLY A 38 0.88 -6.57 6.53
C GLY A 38 1.29 -7.56 5.44
N ASN A 39 0.37 -8.47 5.13
CA ASN A 39 0.47 -9.35 3.97
C ASN A 39 -0.36 -8.75 2.82
N PRO A 40 0.14 -8.66 1.59
CA PRO A 40 -0.61 -8.08 0.47
C PRO A 40 -1.90 -8.83 0.14
N ARG A 41 -2.08 -10.06 0.62
CA ARG A 41 -3.36 -10.78 0.51
C ARG A 41 -4.52 -10.11 1.24
N MET A 42 -4.27 -9.08 2.06
CA MET A 42 -5.35 -8.25 2.60
C MET A 42 -6.24 -7.64 1.52
N TYR A 43 -5.73 -7.50 0.30
CA TYR A 43 -6.47 -7.02 -0.87
C TYR A 43 -7.16 -8.13 -1.68
N GLN A 44 -7.12 -9.40 -1.23
CA GLN A 44 -7.68 -10.54 -1.99
C GLN A 44 -9.17 -10.35 -2.32
N ASN A 45 -9.95 -9.81 -1.38
CA ASN A 45 -11.39 -9.57 -1.59
C ASN A 45 -11.69 -8.46 -2.60
N TRP A 46 -10.69 -7.62 -2.95
CA TRP A 46 -10.85 -6.55 -3.93
C TRP A 46 -10.78 -7.06 -5.37
N VAL A 47 -10.15 -8.19 -5.59
CA VAL A 47 -9.88 -8.77 -6.92
C VAL A 47 -11.16 -8.89 -7.74
N ASP A 48 -12.16 -9.58 -7.20
CA ASP A 48 -13.42 -9.79 -7.90
C ASP A 48 -14.32 -8.55 -7.92
N LYS A 49 -14.21 -7.70 -6.90
CA LYS A 49 -15.00 -6.47 -6.76
C LYS A 49 -14.57 -5.35 -7.69
N LEU A 50 -13.31 -5.37 -8.15
CA LEU A 50 -12.75 -4.40 -9.09
C LEU A 50 -12.77 -4.87 -10.55
N ALA A 51 -12.80 -6.18 -10.76
CA ALA A 51 -12.87 -6.78 -12.10
C ALA A 51 -14.21 -6.46 -12.80
N PRO A 52 -14.24 -6.49 -14.14
CA PRO A 52 -13.11 -6.69 -15.06
C PRO A 52 -12.35 -5.39 -15.40
N GLU A 53 -12.89 -4.21 -15.07
CA GLU A 53 -12.41 -2.91 -15.57
C GLU A 53 -11.09 -2.51 -14.90
N ILE A 54 -10.86 -2.93 -13.65
CA ILE A 54 -9.64 -2.66 -12.89
C ILE A 54 -8.96 -3.98 -12.56
N GLU A 55 -7.77 -4.20 -13.12
CA GLU A 55 -6.94 -5.36 -12.81
C GLU A 55 -6.12 -5.07 -11.56
N LEU A 56 -6.23 -5.92 -10.55
CA LEU A 56 -5.53 -5.74 -9.29
C LEU A 56 -4.18 -6.45 -9.29
N TRP A 57 -3.16 -5.72 -8.87
CA TRP A 57 -1.82 -6.21 -8.58
C TRP A 57 -1.47 -5.87 -7.13
N TRP A 58 -0.56 -6.60 -6.53
CA TRP A 58 0.04 -6.20 -5.26
C TRP A 58 1.53 -6.44 -5.21
N VAL A 59 2.19 -5.66 -4.36
CA VAL A 59 3.61 -5.77 -4.05
C VAL A 59 3.80 -6.61 -2.80
N THR A 60 4.73 -7.58 -2.86
CA THR A 60 5.17 -8.37 -1.71
C THR A 60 6.56 -7.91 -1.30
N LEU A 61 6.69 -7.32 -0.11
CA LEU A 61 7.98 -6.94 0.44
C LEU A 61 8.79 -8.18 0.85
N PRO A 62 10.12 -8.09 0.93
CA PRO A 62 10.98 -9.20 1.40
C PRO A 62 10.59 -9.69 2.80
N GLY A 63 10.85 -10.94 3.10
CA GLY A 63 10.59 -11.55 4.41
C GLY A 63 9.16 -12.02 4.64
N ARG A 64 8.25 -11.93 3.62
CA ARG A 64 6.86 -12.37 3.74
C ARG A 64 6.30 -12.98 2.47
N GLY A 65 5.14 -13.67 2.58
CA GLY A 65 4.43 -14.24 1.43
C GLY A 65 5.34 -15.15 0.60
N GLN A 66 5.43 -14.92 -0.71
CA GLN A 66 6.30 -15.69 -1.61
C GLN A 66 7.78 -15.40 -1.40
N ARG A 67 8.13 -14.27 -0.76
CA ARG A 67 9.50 -13.82 -0.47
C ARG A 67 9.93 -14.10 0.98
N TRP A 68 9.26 -15.03 1.67
CA TRP A 68 9.45 -15.29 3.11
C TRP A 68 10.88 -15.74 3.49
N ARG A 69 11.64 -16.28 2.53
CA ARG A 69 13.05 -16.70 2.73
C ARG A 69 14.04 -15.56 2.57
N GLU A 70 13.61 -14.44 2.02
CA GLU A 70 14.47 -13.28 1.84
C GLU A 70 14.61 -12.53 3.17
N ARG A 71 15.76 -11.89 3.36
CA ARG A 71 15.97 -10.95 4.47
C ARG A 71 15.01 -9.77 4.28
N HIS A 72 14.43 -9.28 5.38
CA HIS A 72 13.63 -8.05 5.34
C HIS A 72 14.45 -6.88 4.77
N ALA A 73 13.79 -5.97 4.08
CA ALA A 73 14.41 -4.75 3.62
C ALA A 73 14.83 -3.89 4.83
N ASP A 74 16.08 -3.44 4.84
CA ASP A 74 16.66 -2.57 5.87
C ASP A 74 17.03 -1.18 5.34
N ARG A 75 16.88 -0.93 4.04
CA ARG A 75 17.19 0.33 3.36
C ARG A 75 16.04 0.75 2.47
N TRP A 76 15.66 2.03 2.59
CA TRP A 76 14.54 2.59 1.84
C TRP A 76 14.80 2.64 0.34
N GLU A 77 15.87 3.31 -0.09
CA GLU A 77 16.15 3.57 -1.51
C GLU A 77 16.27 2.28 -2.35
N PRO A 78 17.05 1.26 -1.94
CA PRO A 78 17.14 0.02 -2.71
C PRO A 78 15.79 -0.70 -2.85
N LEU A 79 14.93 -0.63 -1.83
CA LEU A 79 13.58 -1.21 -1.91
C LEU A 79 12.72 -0.49 -2.95
N ILE A 80 12.75 0.85 -2.97
CA ILE A 80 12.00 1.66 -3.94
C ILE A 80 12.48 1.39 -5.35
N ASP A 81 13.81 1.31 -5.55
CA ASP A 81 14.41 1.00 -6.86
C ASP A 81 13.99 -0.38 -7.36
N ASP A 82 14.05 -1.43 -6.51
CA ASP A 82 13.66 -2.80 -6.86
C ASP A 82 12.16 -2.87 -7.25
N ILE A 83 11.28 -2.24 -6.47
CA ILE A 83 9.85 -2.21 -6.76
C ILE A 83 9.58 -1.44 -8.06
N THR A 84 10.21 -0.27 -8.26
CA THR A 84 10.01 0.55 -9.45
C THR A 84 10.43 -0.20 -10.71
N ALA A 85 11.62 -0.82 -10.69
CA ALA A 85 12.13 -1.62 -11.80
C ALA A 85 11.19 -2.79 -12.13
N ALA A 86 10.66 -3.47 -11.10
CA ALA A 86 9.69 -4.55 -11.30
C ALA A 86 8.38 -4.05 -11.93
N LEU A 87 7.87 -2.90 -11.51
CA LEU A 87 6.64 -2.29 -12.07
C LEU A 87 6.83 -1.92 -13.54
N VAL A 88 7.91 -1.23 -13.87
CA VAL A 88 8.23 -0.85 -15.26
C VAL A 88 8.36 -2.06 -16.18
N ALA A 89 8.98 -3.12 -15.68
CA ALA A 89 9.22 -4.33 -16.48
C ALA A 89 7.96 -5.20 -16.69
N HIS A 90 7.00 -5.16 -15.75
CA HIS A 90 5.97 -6.20 -15.70
C HIS A 90 4.51 -5.72 -15.63
N VAL A 91 4.26 -4.48 -15.21
CA VAL A 91 2.89 -3.95 -15.13
C VAL A 91 2.60 -3.03 -16.30
N PRO A 92 1.70 -3.42 -17.22
CA PRO A 92 1.34 -2.57 -18.35
C PRO A 92 0.64 -1.28 -17.92
N TRP A 93 0.84 -0.18 -18.66
CA TRP A 93 0.07 1.05 -18.50
C TRP A 93 -1.32 0.94 -19.16
N PRO A 94 -2.33 1.68 -18.70
CA PRO A 94 -2.30 2.65 -17.59
C PRO A 94 -2.26 1.98 -16.22
N MET A 95 -1.53 2.59 -15.27
CA MET A 95 -1.34 2.08 -13.91
C MET A 95 -1.68 3.14 -12.86
N ALA A 96 -2.33 2.75 -11.77
CA ALA A 96 -2.55 3.55 -10.56
C ALA A 96 -1.96 2.81 -9.35
N LEU A 97 -1.60 3.56 -8.32
CA LEU A 97 -1.03 3.02 -7.10
C LEU A 97 -1.98 3.25 -5.92
N PHE A 98 -2.07 2.27 -5.03
CA PHE A 98 -2.79 2.36 -3.76
C PHE A 98 -1.89 1.87 -2.64
N GLY A 99 -1.67 2.68 -1.60
CA GLY A 99 -0.90 2.26 -0.44
C GLY A 99 -1.57 2.59 0.87
N HIS A 100 -1.53 1.66 1.84
CA HIS A 100 -2.07 1.86 3.18
C HIS A 100 -0.94 2.01 4.20
N SER A 101 -0.98 3.05 5.03
CA SER A 101 0.00 3.32 6.08
C SER A 101 1.43 3.39 5.51
N LEU A 102 2.38 2.53 5.93
CA LEU A 102 3.71 2.41 5.33
C LEU A 102 3.63 2.21 3.81
N GLY A 103 2.69 1.38 3.34
CA GLY A 103 2.47 1.17 1.91
C GLY A 103 2.08 2.45 1.17
N GLY A 104 1.42 3.41 1.84
CA GLY A 104 1.12 4.74 1.27
C GLY A 104 2.39 5.56 1.03
N LEU A 105 3.36 5.46 1.94
CA LEU A 105 4.64 6.13 1.81
C LEU A 105 5.51 5.48 0.70
N ILE A 106 5.53 4.14 0.65
CA ILE A 106 6.20 3.38 -0.41
C ILE A 106 5.58 3.73 -1.77
N ALA A 107 4.25 3.72 -1.89
CA ALA A 107 3.56 4.06 -3.14
C ALA A 107 3.85 5.49 -3.60
N PHE A 108 3.97 6.45 -2.67
CA PHE A 108 4.35 7.83 -2.98
C PHE A 108 5.77 7.91 -3.56
N ASP A 109 6.76 7.26 -2.94
CA ASP A 109 8.13 7.30 -3.43
C ASP A 109 8.32 6.52 -4.73
N VAL A 110 7.60 5.42 -4.91
CA VAL A 110 7.52 4.70 -6.19
C VAL A 110 6.91 5.61 -7.28
N ALA A 111 5.82 6.33 -6.98
CA ALA A 111 5.23 7.29 -7.92
C ALA A 111 6.21 8.40 -8.30
N ARG A 112 7.02 8.86 -7.35
CA ARG A 112 8.07 9.85 -7.58
C ARG A 112 9.15 9.30 -8.52
N ARG A 113 9.64 8.09 -8.26
CA ARG A 113 10.65 7.43 -9.10
C ARG A 113 10.13 7.18 -10.52
N LEU A 114 8.89 6.70 -10.65
CA LEU A 114 8.24 6.54 -11.95
C LEU A 114 8.09 7.87 -12.69
N THR A 115 7.82 8.97 -11.98
CA THR A 115 7.75 10.31 -12.58
C THR A 115 9.11 10.79 -13.09
N GLU A 116 10.18 10.53 -12.33
CA GLU A 116 11.57 10.80 -12.75
C GLU A 116 11.95 10.02 -14.03
N GLU A 117 11.42 8.80 -14.19
CA GLU A 117 11.57 7.96 -15.40
C GLU A 117 10.58 8.32 -16.53
N GLN A 118 9.87 9.43 -16.43
CA GLN A 118 8.86 9.90 -17.40
C GLN A 118 7.69 8.94 -17.63
N ALA A 119 7.42 8.10 -16.65
CA ALA A 119 6.32 7.14 -16.64
C ALA A 119 5.40 7.33 -15.39
N PRO A 120 4.84 8.53 -15.16
CA PRO A 120 4.04 8.80 -13.98
C PRO A 120 2.80 7.90 -13.94
N PRO A 121 2.39 7.39 -12.75
CA PRO A 121 1.14 6.64 -12.63
C PRO A 121 -0.06 7.57 -12.88
N ASN A 122 -1.15 7.00 -13.38
CA ASN A 122 -2.38 7.74 -13.66
C ASN A 122 -3.04 8.32 -12.42
N HIS A 123 -2.86 7.69 -11.27
CA HIS A 123 -3.40 8.15 -9.99
C HIS A 123 -2.63 7.52 -8.83
N LEU A 124 -2.54 8.25 -7.72
CA LEU A 124 -2.02 7.76 -6.44
C LEU A 124 -3.11 7.86 -5.36
N PHE A 125 -3.44 6.74 -4.75
CA PHE A 125 -4.25 6.69 -3.54
C PHE A 125 -3.34 6.47 -2.33
N VAL A 126 -3.38 7.37 -1.37
CA VAL A 126 -2.68 7.24 -0.08
C VAL A 126 -3.72 7.07 1.01
N SER A 127 -3.62 6.00 1.77
CA SER A 127 -4.60 5.58 2.76
C SER A 127 -3.97 5.50 4.14
N ALA A 128 -4.59 6.12 5.14
CA ALA A 128 -4.13 6.15 6.53
C ALA A 128 -2.64 6.55 6.65
N ARG A 129 -2.24 7.57 5.90
CA ARG A 129 -0.87 8.10 5.93
C ARG A 129 -0.89 9.63 5.97
N ALA A 130 -0.24 10.19 6.98
CA ALA A 130 0.02 11.61 7.09
C ALA A 130 0.96 12.10 5.96
N HIS A 131 1.06 13.42 5.79
CA HIS A 131 1.97 14.03 4.83
C HIS A 131 3.39 13.43 4.96
N PRO A 132 4.08 13.12 3.85
CA PRO A 132 5.35 12.38 3.88
C PRO A 132 6.50 13.14 4.59
N ARG A 133 6.36 14.46 4.82
CA ARG A 133 7.29 15.24 5.65
C ARG A 133 7.16 14.94 7.14
N ARG A 134 6.03 14.39 7.57
CA ARG A 134 5.84 14.04 8.97
C ARG A 134 6.66 12.82 9.30
N GLU A 135 7.76 13.04 10.02
CA GLU A 135 8.59 11.97 10.53
C GLU A 135 7.78 11.11 11.51
N PHE A 136 8.00 9.83 11.43
CA PHE A 136 7.39 8.87 12.31
C PHE A 136 8.49 7.99 12.88
N ALA A 137 8.92 8.29 14.09
CA ALA A 137 9.84 7.47 14.85
C ALA A 137 9.12 6.94 16.09
N LEU A 138 9.11 5.63 16.27
CA LEU A 138 8.74 4.96 17.51
C LEU A 138 10.00 4.43 18.17
N ASP A 139 10.12 4.63 19.47
CA ASP A 139 11.08 3.86 20.29
C ASP A 139 10.57 2.43 20.34
N LEU A 140 11.22 1.54 19.57
CA LEU A 140 10.76 0.16 19.43
C LEU A 140 11.29 -0.68 20.59
N PRO A 141 10.41 -1.27 21.43
CA PRO A 141 10.83 -2.21 22.46
C PRO A 141 11.58 -3.41 21.88
N GLU A 142 12.51 -3.98 22.64
CA GLU A 142 13.21 -5.22 22.25
C GLU A 142 12.28 -6.43 22.32
N ASP A 143 11.42 -6.49 23.33
CA ASP A 143 10.44 -7.55 23.50
C ASP A 143 9.34 -7.51 22.42
N ASP A 144 9.01 -8.66 21.88
CA ASP A 144 8.07 -8.78 20.76
C ASP A 144 6.62 -8.49 21.17
N ILE A 145 6.23 -8.86 22.38
CA ILE A 145 4.87 -8.59 22.88
C ILE A 145 4.72 -7.10 23.18
N ASP A 146 5.74 -6.48 23.77
CA ASP A 146 5.72 -5.06 24.07
C ASP A 146 5.72 -4.22 22.78
N LEU A 147 6.42 -4.66 21.74
CA LEU A 147 6.33 -4.05 20.41
C LEU A 147 4.90 -4.10 19.87
N LEU A 148 4.25 -5.26 19.92
CA LEU A 148 2.88 -5.44 19.44
C LEU A 148 1.88 -4.62 20.26
N ARG A 149 2.05 -4.53 21.56
CA ARG A 149 1.23 -3.68 22.45
C ARG A 149 1.41 -2.19 22.13
N LEU A 150 2.65 -1.75 21.90
CA LEU A 150 2.93 -0.38 21.49
C LEU A 150 2.18 -0.05 20.19
N VAL A 151 2.28 -0.93 19.19
CA VAL A 151 1.62 -0.75 17.90
C VAL A 151 0.10 -0.78 18.04
N ASP A 152 -0.45 -1.65 18.89
CA ASP A 152 -1.88 -1.67 19.17
C ASP A 152 -2.36 -0.40 19.87
N THR A 153 -1.57 0.14 20.79
CA THR A 153 -1.86 1.41 21.46
C THR A 153 -1.93 2.58 20.48
N VAL A 154 -1.04 2.60 19.47
CA VAL A 154 -0.94 3.71 18.51
C VAL A 154 -1.97 3.61 17.40
N TYR A 155 -2.24 2.41 16.90
CA TYR A 155 -3.04 2.20 15.68
C TYR A 155 -4.34 1.43 15.91
N ALA A 156 -4.48 0.70 17.01
CA ALA A 156 -5.55 -0.24 17.30
C ALA A 156 -5.76 -1.25 16.14
N GLY A 157 -5.45 -2.49 16.32
CA GLY A 157 -5.67 -3.47 15.24
C GLY A 157 -4.81 -4.72 15.33
N VAL A 158 -4.05 -4.90 16.41
CA VAL A 158 -3.39 -6.17 16.67
C VAL A 158 -4.42 -7.10 17.30
N PRO A 159 -4.74 -8.25 16.67
CA PRO A 159 -5.70 -9.20 17.26
C PRO A 159 -5.30 -9.63 18.66
N ALA A 160 -6.26 -9.67 19.60
CA ALA A 160 -6.02 -10.05 21.00
C ALA A 160 -5.28 -11.39 21.11
N GLN A 161 -5.61 -12.35 20.24
CA GLN A 161 -4.97 -13.67 20.22
C GLN A 161 -3.45 -13.59 19.98
N ILE A 162 -2.99 -12.57 19.22
CA ILE A 162 -1.56 -12.35 18.99
C ILE A 162 -0.90 -11.73 20.23
N LEU A 163 -1.58 -10.78 20.89
CA LEU A 163 -1.10 -10.14 22.11
C LEU A 163 -1.02 -11.10 23.30
N GLU A 164 -1.86 -12.15 23.32
CA GLU A 164 -1.94 -13.14 24.38
C GLU A 164 -1.04 -14.37 24.13
N SER A 165 -0.47 -14.53 22.94
CA SER A 165 0.35 -15.67 22.56
C SER A 165 1.80 -15.27 22.25
N PRO A 166 2.76 -15.63 23.13
CA PRO A 166 4.18 -15.40 22.86
C PRO A 166 4.69 -16.10 21.60
N GLU A 167 4.06 -17.20 21.19
CA GLU A 167 4.41 -17.91 19.96
C GLU A 167 3.99 -17.12 18.72
N LEU A 168 2.75 -16.61 18.71
CA LEU A 168 2.27 -15.77 17.63
C LEU A 168 3.03 -14.44 17.59
N ALA A 169 3.34 -13.84 18.74
CA ALA A 169 4.14 -12.62 18.81
C ALA A 169 5.49 -12.81 18.13
N ARG A 170 6.23 -13.88 18.47
CA ARG A 170 7.52 -14.22 17.82
C ARG A 170 7.41 -14.47 16.32
N HIS A 171 6.24 -14.83 15.83
CA HIS A 171 6.02 -15.02 14.39
C HIS A 171 5.77 -13.68 13.66
N PHE A 172 5.00 -12.77 14.24
CA PHE A 172 4.58 -11.53 13.59
C PHE A 172 5.50 -10.34 13.86
N ALA A 173 6.06 -10.24 15.06
CA ALA A 173 6.86 -9.09 15.48
C ALA A 173 8.11 -8.84 14.62
N PRO A 174 8.88 -9.85 14.15
CA PRO A 174 10.06 -9.60 13.32
C PRO A 174 9.75 -8.83 12.03
N THR A 175 8.67 -9.19 11.34
CA THR A 175 8.25 -8.50 10.12
C THR A 175 7.78 -7.08 10.42
N LEU A 176 7.00 -6.90 11.48
CA LEU A 176 6.52 -5.58 11.90
C LEU A 176 7.67 -4.67 12.31
N ARG A 177 8.61 -5.18 13.11
CA ARG A 177 9.82 -4.46 13.55
C ARG A 177 10.66 -4.00 12.36
N ALA A 178 10.90 -4.88 11.39
CA ALA A 178 11.65 -4.55 10.20
C ALA A 178 10.96 -3.44 9.37
N ASP A 179 9.65 -3.51 9.22
CA ASP A 179 8.89 -2.49 8.48
C ASP A 179 8.86 -1.13 9.19
N LEU A 180 8.76 -1.13 10.52
CA LEU A 180 8.83 0.11 11.30
C LEU A 180 10.22 0.74 11.23
N ALA A 181 11.28 -0.07 11.30
CA ALA A 181 12.66 0.37 11.13
C ALA A 181 12.89 0.92 9.71
N LEU A 182 12.36 0.24 8.69
CA LEU A 182 12.40 0.72 7.30
C LEU A 182 11.69 2.07 7.14
N GLY A 183 10.53 2.25 7.77
CA GLY A 183 9.83 3.54 7.80
C GLY A 183 10.64 4.64 8.49
N ALA A 184 11.44 4.31 9.49
CA ALA A 184 12.36 5.24 10.15
C ALA A 184 13.61 5.59 9.30
N ASP A 185 14.00 4.75 8.32
CA ASP A 185 15.05 5.04 7.34
C ASP A 185 14.59 6.01 6.24
N TYR A 186 13.29 6.18 6.06
CA TYR A 186 12.73 7.11 5.08
C TYR A 186 13.21 8.55 5.31
N ARG A 187 13.57 9.23 4.24
CA ARG A 187 13.91 10.67 4.24
C ARG A 187 13.11 11.40 3.20
N TYR A 188 12.29 12.34 3.67
CA TYR A 188 11.50 13.17 2.77
C TYR A 188 12.38 13.96 1.80
N ARG A 189 12.09 13.85 0.52
CA ARG A 189 12.70 14.66 -0.53
C ARG A 189 11.66 15.67 -1.04
N PRO A 190 11.94 16.97 -0.97
CA PRO A 190 11.07 17.97 -1.57
C PRO A 190 10.89 17.73 -3.06
N GLY A 191 9.68 17.94 -3.54
CA GLY A 191 9.30 17.77 -4.95
C GLY A 191 7.81 17.53 -5.05
N ARG A 192 7.26 17.80 -6.23
CA ARG A 192 5.83 17.62 -6.49
C ARG A 192 5.64 16.67 -7.65
N LEU A 193 4.77 15.70 -7.47
CA LEU A 193 4.34 14.82 -8.56
C LEU A 193 3.52 15.58 -9.60
N THR A 194 3.37 14.99 -10.77
CA THR A 194 2.37 15.37 -11.77
C THR A 194 1.15 14.45 -11.73
N THR A 195 1.17 13.45 -10.87
CA THR A 195 0.13 12.45 -10.66
C THR A 195 -0.95 13.00 -9.73
N PRO A 196 -2.25 12.89 -10.07
CA PRO A 196 -3.33 13.21 -9.14
C PRO A 196 -3.29 12.33 -7.88
N ILE A 197 -3.62 12.93 -6.72
CA ILE A 197 -3.61 12.23 -5.44
C ILE A 197 -5.01 12.20 -4.83
N THR A 198 -5.41 11.04 -4.30
CA THR A 198 -6.55 10.94 -3.39
C THR A 198 -6.08 10.41 -2.05
N ALA A 199 -6.15 11.25 -1.01
CA ALA A 199 -5.84 10.88 0.36
C ALA A 199 -7.09 10.32 1.06
N LEU A 200 -6.96 9.16 1.70
CA LEU A 200 -8.05 8.44 2.36
C LEU A 200 -7.68 8.20 3.84
N GLY A 201 -8.63 8.34 4.75
CA GLY A 201 -8.41 8.12 6.17
C GLY A 201 -9.64 7.58 6.89
N GLY A 202 -9.44 7.08 8.10
CA GLY A 202 -10.51 6.80 9.05
C GLY A 202 -10.89 8.05 9.82
N VAL A 203 -12.18 8.21 10.16
CA VAL A 203 -12.65 9.35 10.97
C VAL A 203 -12.05 9.31 12.37
N ASP A 204 -11.83 8.08 12.88
CA ASP A 204 -11.32 7.83 14.23
C ASP A 204 -9.81 7.53 14.25
N ASP A 205 -9.09 7.76 13.13
CA ASP A 205 -7.64 7.58 13.04
C ASP A 205 -6.91 8.83 13.56
N PRO A 206 -6.28 8.80 14.74
CA PRO A 206 -5.59 9.96 15.29
C PRO A 206 -4.31 10.30 14.51
N MET A 207 -3.81 9.37 13.70
CA MET A 207 -2.60 9.55 12.92
C MET A 207 -2.84 10.32 11.61
N THR A 208 -4.08 10.34 11.12
CA THR A 208 -4.45 10.98 9.85
C THR A 208 -5.71 11.85 9.97
N PRO A 209 -5.68 12.90 10.83
CA PRO A 209 -6.76 13.88 10.85
C PRO A 209 -6.88 14.59 9.50
N VAL A 210 -7.99 15.32 9.30
CA VAL A 210 -8.31 15.98 8.02
C VAL A 210 -7.17 16.86 7.51
N GLU A 211 -6.48 17.55 8.39
CA GLU A 211 -5.38 18.45 8.05
C GLU A 211 -4.22 17.70 7.41
N GLU A 212 -3.93 16.49 7.89
CA GLU A 212 -2.89 15.64 7.32
C GLU A 212 -3.31 15.05 5.96
N LEU A 213 -4.59 14.75 5.78
CA LEU A 213 -5.12 14.31 4.48
C LEU A 213 -5.10 15.44 3.47
N ASP A 214 -5.50 16.64 3.86
CA ASP A 214 -5.50 17.82 2.99
C ASP A 214 -4.08 18.27 2.61
N ALA A 215 -3.10 18.10 3.51
CA ALA A 215 -1.70 18.43 3.27
C ALA A 215 -1.07 17.68 2.07
N TRP A 216 -1.63 16.56 1.64
CA TRP A 216 -1.16 15.85 0.44
C TRP A 216 -1.25 16.70 -0.85
N ARG A 217 -2.01 17.80 -0.86
CA ARG A 217 -2.04 18.78 -1.96
C ARG A 217 -0.66 19.39 -2.24
N ASP A 218 0.21 19.45 -1.24
CA ASP A 218 1.56 20.00 -1.40
C ASP A 218 2.50 19.05 -2.12
N CYS A 219 2.12 17.77 -2.26
CA CYS A 219 2.91 16.71 -2.89
C CYS A 219 2.68 16.59 -4.41
N THR A 220 1.74 17.31 -4.99
CA THR A 220 1.47 17.25 -6.44
C THR A 220 1.12 18.60 -7.04
N THR A 221 1.35 18.76 -8.34
CA THR A 221 0.86 19.89 -9.14
C THR A 221 -0.50 19.59 -9.78
N ALA A 222 -0.93 18.32 -9.75
CA ALA A 222 -2.23 17.88 -10.26
C ALA A 222 -3.33 18.01 -9.21
N ALA A 223 -4.54 17.54 -9.54
CA ALA A 223 -5.69 17.58 -8.64
C ALA A 223 -5.46 16.69 -7.41
N THR A 224 -5.83 17.22 -6.25
CA THR A 224 -5.85 16.48 -4.98
C THR A 224 -7.26 16.45 -4.41
N ARG A 225 -7.61 15.33 -3.83
CA ARG A 225 -8.85 15.13 -3.08
C ARG A 225 -8.55 14.35 -1.82
N TRP A 226 -9.39 14.50 -0.80
CA TRP A 226 -9.36 13.65 0.37
C TRP A 226 -10.75 13.15 0.73
N ARG A 227 -10.80 12.06 1.48
CA ARG A 227 -12.04 11.48 1.98
C ARG A 227 -11.77 10.67 3.24
N GLN A 228 -12.67 10.82 4.23
CA GLN A 228 -12.69 9.95 5.42
C GLN A 228 -13.84 8.94 5.35
N PHE A 229 -13.63 7.83 6.04
CA PHE A 229 -14.57 6.72 6.18
C PHE A 229 -14.74 6.38 7.66
N PRO A 230 -15.86 5.79 8.07
CA PRO A 230 -16.01 5.28 9.43
C PRO A 230 -14.88 4.33 9.81
N GLY A 231 -14.33 4.47 11.03
CA GLY A 231 -13.29 3.63 11.62
C GLY A 231 -11.97 4.34 11.86
N GLY A 232 -11.06 3.62 12.54
CA GLY A 232 -9.71 4.06 12.89
C GLY A 232 -8.70 3.79 11.76
N HIS A 233 -7.46 3.48 12.16
CA HIS A 233 -6.36 3.27 11.20
C HIS A 233 -6.65 2.18 10.16
N PHE A 234 -7.27 1.07 10.56
CA PHE A 234 -7.61 -0.06 9.70
C PHE A 234 -9.04 -0.02 9.14
N TYR A 235 -9.58 1.18 8.90
CA TYR A 235 -10.93 1.39 8.37
C TYR A 235 -11.23 0.64 7.06
N LEU A 236 -10.22 0.19 6.33
CA LEU A 236 -10.38 -0.54 5.06
C LEU A 236 -11.27 -1.78 5.20
N GLU A 237 -11.25 -2.47 6.34
CA GLU A 237 -12.05 -3.68 6.56
C GLU A 237 -13.54 -3.35 6.64
N GLN A 238 -13.92 -2.41 7.51
CA GLN A 238 -15.32 -2.06 7.72
C GLN A 238 -15.89 -1.11 6.65
N SER A 239 -15.06 -0.34 5.98
CA SER A 239 -15.45 0.65 4.96
C SER A 239 -15.11 0.23 3.53
N GLU A 240 -14.76 -1.04 3.29
CA GLU A 240 -14.29 -1.57 2.02
C GLU A 240 -15.16 -1.12 0.84
N ALA A 241 -16.47 -1.29 0.92
CA ALA A 241 -17.38 -0.94 -0.17
C ALA A 241 -17.31 0.57 -0.53
N GLY A 242 -17.13 1.44 0.45
CA GLY A 242 -16.97 2.89 0.26
C GLY A 242 -15.66 3.24 -0.43
N VAL A 243 -14.58 2.58 0.00
CA VAL A 243 -13.23 2.73 -0.58
C VAL A 243 -13.24 2.27 -2.04
N LEU A 244 -13.74 1.08 -2.32
CA LEU A 244 -13.80 0.53 -3.69
C LEU A 244 -14.66 1.39 -4.62
N ARG A 245 -15.79 1.91 -4.17
CA ARG A 245 -16.57 2.88 -4.95
C ARG A 245 -15.78 4.15 -5.26
N THR A 246 -14.99 4.63 -4.31
CA THR A 246 -14.14 5.81 -4.52
C THR A 246 -13.06 5.52 -5.56
N ILE A 247 -12.37 4.39 -5.46
CA ILE A 247 -11.34 3.95 -6.42
C ILE A 247 -11.96 3.82 -7.83
N ARG A 248 -13.06 3.06 -7.98
CA ARG A 248 -13.74 2.88 -9.28
C ARG A 248 -14.13 4.22 -9.91
N ARG A 249 -14.79 5.09 -9.15
CA ARG A 249 -15.22 6.41 -9.65
C ARG A 249 -14.06 7.29 -10.06
N THR A 250 -12.95 7.23 -9.36
CA THR A 250 -11.76 8.03 -9.67
C THR A 250 -11.07 7.52 -10.93
N LEU A 251 -10.85 6.21 -11.04
CA LEU A 251 -10.09 5.64 -12.14
C LEU A 251 -10.89 5.54 -13.44
N LEU A 252 -12.18 5.21 -13.37
CA LEU A 252 -12.98 4.97 -14.59
C LEU A 252 -13.55 6.26 -15.19
N ARG A 253 -13.74 7.34 -14.40
CA ARG A 253 -14.11 8.64 -14.97
C ARG A 253 -12.97 9.30 -15.74
N SER A 254 -11.74 9.02 -15.38
CA SER A 254 -10.55 9.55 -16.07
C SER A 254 -10.35 8.93 -17.47
N THR A 255 -11.01 7.81 -17.77
CA THR A 255 -10.87 7.09 -19.06
C THR A 255 -11.93 7.45 -20.09
N GLY A 256 -12.83 8.43 -19.81
CA GLY A 256 -13.78 8.96 -20.81
C GLY A 256 -14.78 7.97 -21.39
N LYS A 257 -15.13 6.91 -20.65
CA LYS A 257 -16.22 6.02 -20.99
C LYS A 257 -17.38 6.28 -20.02
N GLU A 258 -18.23 7.25 -20.35
CA GLU A 258 -19.64 7.26 -19.94
C GLU A 258 -20.46 6.39 -20.86
#